data_ea872619ad75dd7167715522d776efa1
#
_entry.id   ea872619ad75dd7167715522d776efa1
#
_cell.length_a   1.000
_cell.length_b   1.000
_cell.length_c   1.000
_cell.angle_alpha   90.00
_cell.angle_beta   90.00
_cell.angle_gamma   90.00
#
_symmetry.space_group_name_H-M   'P 1'
#
loop_
_entity.id
_entity.type
_entity.pdbx_description
1 polymer ?
#
loop_
_entity_poly.entity_id
_entity_poly.type
_entity_poly.pdbx_seq_one_letter_code
_entity_poly.pdbx_strand_id
1 'polypeptide(L)'
;MSENEIKTYTLEKHLTKDIHDNHVNGSLVPVWRNWDKTIKITPEMVYVTSINPGEVKGPHLHIIRHSYYVCIKGKVVFIIKENSGKYLEIESSEENHVMIEVPKNRSSAHINLSNEPSIILALVNPSWNPDKRDEQNVTYDDYDWNKWNIKNK
;
A
#
# COMPACT_ATOMS: atom_id res chain seq x y z
N MET A 1 10.80 13.17 15.30
CA MET A 1 9.82 12.46 14.45
C MET A 1 9.46 11.14 15.11
N SER A 2 8.17 10.90 15.32
CA SER A 2 7.75 9.64 15.93
C SER A 2 7.94 8.50 14.93
N GLU A 3 8.43 7.35 15.40
CA GLU A 3 8.60 6.13 14.58
C GLU A 3 7.28 5.59 14.01
N ASN A 4 6.15 6.17 14.39
CA ASN A 4 4.80 5.74 14.03
C ASN A 4 4.08 6.71 13.08
N GLU A 5 4.81 7.57 12.41
CA GLU A 5 4.26 8.49 11.43
C GLU A 5 4.02 7.79 10.09
N ILE A 6 2.88 8.09 9.44
CA ILE A 6 2.59 7.60 8.09
C ILE A 6 3.45 8.37 7.11
N LYS A 7 4.21 7.64 6.30
CA LYS A 7 5.07 8.21 5.27
C LYS A 7 4.67 7.70 3.89
N THR A 8 4.84 8.57 2.91
CA THR A 8 4.61 8.25 1.50
C THR A 8 5.84 8.53 0.67
N TYR A 9 6.06 7.70 -0.34
CA TYR A 9 7.19 7.80 -1.26
C TYR A 9 6.65 7.68 -2.69
N THR A 10 6.83 8.73 -3.50
CA THR A 10 6.56 8.61 -4.93
C THR A 10 7.71 7.88 -5.58
N LEU A 11 7.43 6.72 -6.17
CA LEU A 11 8.44 5.89 -6.80
C LEU A 11 8.81 6.46 -8.18
N GLU A 12 10.10 6.42 -8.48
CA GLU A 12 10.63 6.96 -9.74
C GLU A 12 10.50 5.93 -10.86
N LYS A 13 9.91 6.36 -11.97
CA LYS A 13 9.76 5.55 -13.19
C LYS A 13 10.89 5.88 -14.16
N HIS A 14 11.59 4.85 -14.60
CA HIS A 14 12.66 4.94 -15.58
C HIS A 14 12.22 4.29 -16.90
N LEU A 15 12.33 5.02 -18.01
CA LEU A 15 12.10 4.45 -19.32
C LEU A 15 13.25 3.50 -19.68
N THR A 16 12.91 2.34 -20.21
CA THR A 16 13.87 1.38 -20.72
C THR A 16 13.99 1.48 -22.23
N LYS A 17 15.18 1.23 -22.74
CA LYS A 17 15.47 1.35 -24.18
C LYS A 17 16.10 0.06 -24.70
N ASP A 18 15.81 -0.24 -25.94
CA ASP A 18 16.45 -1.35 -26.64
C ASP A 18 17.96 -1.08 -26.80
N ILE A 19 18.77 -2.11 -26.64
CA ILE A 19 20.22 -2.01 -26.69
C ILE A 19 20.75 -1.77 -28.11
N HIS A 20 20.00 -2.14 -29.16
CA HIS A 20 20.45 -2.05 -30.53
C HIS A 20 20.12 -0.70 -31.20
N ASP A 21 18.93 -0.20 -31.01
CA ASP A 21 18.42 0.97 -31.72
C ASP A 21 17.94 2.13 -30.82
N ASN A 22 18.05 1.95 -29.50
CA ASN A 22 17.65 2.93 -28.49
C ASN A 22 16.16 3.31 -28.48
N HIS A 23 15.28 2.60 -29.18
CA HIS A 23 13.85 2.87 -29.03
C HIS A 23 13.37 2.56 -27.62
N VAL A 24 12.39 3.30 -27.12
CA VAL A 24 11.77 3.02 -25.83
C VAL A 24 10.95 1.75 -25.92
N ASN A 25 11.34 0.73 -25.16
CA ASN A 25 10.69 -0.58 -25.17
C ASN A 25 9.86 -0.86 -23.91
N GLY A 26 9.89 0.03 -22.91
CA GLY A 26 9.14 -0.12 -21.69
C GLY A 26 9.60 0.81 -20.58
N SER A 27 9.39 0.38 -19.35
CA SER A 27 9.82 1.11 -18.16
C SER A 27 10.06 0.17 -16.99
N LEU A 28 10.81 0.63 -16.01
CA LEU A 28 10.95 -0.03 -14.71
C LEU A 28 10.72 0.98 -13.58
N VAL A 29 10.21 0.48 -12.46
CA VAL A 29 10.02 1.26 -11.26
C VAL A 29 10.63 0.47 -10.09
N PRO A 30 11.81 0.87 -9.59
CA PRO A 30 12.37 0.23 -8.40
C PRO A 30 11.45 0.47 -7.21
N VAL A 31 11.01 -0.58 -6.56
CA VAL A 31 10.13 -0.49 -5.38
C VAL A 31 10.97 -0.48 -4.10
N TRP A 32 11.98 -1.34 -4.04
CA TRP A 32 12.91 -1.40 -2.93
C TRP A 32 14.30 -1.84 -3.39
N ARG A 33 15.31 -1.18 -2.85
CA ARG A 33 16.72 -1.55 -3.04
C ARG A 33 17.39 -1.59 -1.66
N ASN A 34 18.25 -2.55 -1.42
CA ASN A 34 18.88 -2.74 -0.11
C ASN A 34 19.76 -1.57 0.35
N TRP A 35 20.13 -0.68 -0.56
CA TRP A 35 20.90 0.53 -0.26
C TRP A 35 20.04 1.80 -0.19
N ASP A 36 18.73 1.70 -0.42
CA ASP A 36 17.82 2.84 -0.26
C ASP A 36 17.71 3.25 1.20
N LYS A 37 17.95 4.53 1.45
CA LYS A 37 17.89 5.09 2.80
C LYS A 37 16.48 5.47 3.24
N THR A 38 15.53 5.45 2.32
CA THR A 38 14.12 5.82 2.57
C THR A 38 13.37 4.72 3.31
N ILE A 39 13.60 3.46 2.92
CA ILE A 39 13.02 2.28 3.58
C ILE A 39 14.02 1.76 4.61
N LYS A 40 13.71 1.97 5.88
CA LYS A 40 14.62 1.64 6.99
C LYS A 40 14.52 0.21 7.47
N ILE A 41 13.41 -0.47 7.15
CA ILE A 41 13.12 -1.83 7.62
C ILE A 41 13.28 -2.79 6.44
N THR A 42 14.19 -3.74 6.56
CA THR A 42 14.38 -4.77 5.53
C THR A 42 13.16 -5.69 5.48
N PRO A 43 12.50 -5.83 4.31
CA PRO A 43 11.38 -6.75 4.18
C PRO A 43 11.79 -8.20 4.43
N GLU A 44 10.96 -8.93 5.16
CA GLU A 44 11.11 -10.38 5.36
C GLU A 44 10.14 -11.18 4.48
N MET A 45 9.08 -10.53 4.01
CA MET A 45 8.12 -11.12 3.08
C MET A 45 7.66 -10.07 2.06
N VAL A 46 7.55 -10.50 0.82
CA VAL A 46 6.96 -9.71 -0.26
C VAL A 46 5.79 -10.52 -0.83
N TYR A 47 4.64 -9.87 -0.99
CA TYR A 47 3.47 -10.54 -1.56
C TYR A 47 2.65 -9.58 -2.42
N VAL A 48 1.82 -10.15 -3.27
CA VAL A 48 0.80 -9.40 -4.01
C VAL A 48 -0.58 -9.74 -3.47
N THR A 49 -1.44 -8.74 -3.43
CA THR A 49 -2.85 -8.91 -3.07
C THR A 49 -3.73 -8.15 -4.04
N SER A 50 -4.92 -8.65 -4.30
CA SER A 50 -5.86 -8.02 -5.22
C SER A 50 -7.11 -7.57 -4.48
N ILE A 51 -7.75 -6.54 -5.02
CA ILE A 51 -9.04 -6.03 -4.55
C ILE A 51 -9.98 -5.97 -5.75
N ASN A 52 -11.13 -6.61 -5.65
CA ASN A 52 -12.14 -6.56 -6.71
C ASN A 52 -12.77 -5.17 -6.84
N PRO A 53 -13.33 -4.82 -7.99
CA PRO A 53 -13.97 -3.52 -8.19
C PRO A 53 -15.09 -3.26 -7.17
N GLY A 54 -15.07 -2.06 -6.59
CA GLY A 54 -16.06 -1.65 -5.60
C GLY A 54 -15.92 -2.30 -4.23
N GLU A 55 -14.86 -3.07 -4.01
CA GLU A 55 -14.59 -3.73 -2.73
C GLU A 55 -13.57 -2.95 -1.90
N VAL A 56 -13.60 -3.21 -0.60
CA VAL A 56 -12.63 -2.71 0.36
C VAL A 56 -12.04 -3.87 1.16
N LYS A 57 -10.73 -3.82 1.37
CA LYS A 57 -10.03 -4.71 2.30
C LYS A 57 -9.72 -3.95 3.59
N GLY A 58 -10.08 -4.52 4.70
CA GLY A 58 -9.93 -3.90 6.02
C GLY A 58 -11.17 -3.09 6.44
N PRO A 59 -11.03 -2.24 7.47
CA PRO A 59 -9.76 -1.88 8.12
C PRO A 59 -9.13 -3.04 8.90
N HIS A 60 -7.81 -3.15 8.82
CA HIS A 60 -7.01 -4.09 9.59
C HIS A 60 -5.96 -3.36 10.41
N LEU A 61 -5.68 -3.90 11.59
CA LEU A 61 -4.61 -3.43 12.47
C LEU A 61 -3.57 -4.54 12.63
N HIS A 62 -2.32 -4.23 12.37
CA HIS A 62 -1.20 -5.10 12.67
C HIS A 62 -0.45 -4.59 13.90
N ILE A 63 -0.29 -5.46 14.90
CA ILE A 63 0.35 -5.09 16.18
C ILE A 63 1.88 -5.10 16.06
N ILE A 64 2.43 -6.06 15.30
CA ILE A 64 3.88 -6.25 15.17
C ILE A 64 4.40 -5.97 13.77
N ARG A 65 3.55 -6.13 12.75
CA ARG A 65 3.95 -5.98 11.35
C ARG A 65 4.08 -4.51 10.96
N HIS A 66 5.20 -4.18 10.32
CA HIS A 66 5.43 -2.95 9.60
C HIS A 66 5.29 -3.22 8.10
N SER A 67 4.53 -2.43 7.40
CA SER A 67 4.15 -2.69 6.00
C SER A 67 4.42 -1.51 5.09
N TYR A 68 4.84 -1.83 3.86
CA TYR A 68 4.92 -0.90 2.75
C TYR A 68 4.02 -1.41 1.64
N TYR A 69 3.13 -0.56 1.14
CA TYR A 69 2.17 -0.92 0.10
C TYR A 69 2.34 -0.01 -1.11
N VAL A 70 2.27 -0.57 -2.30
CA VAL A 70 2.22 0.18 -3.55
C VAL A 70 1.23 -0.47 -4.51
N CYS A 71 0.35 0.33 -5.11
CA CYS A 71 -0.54 -0.15 -6.16
C CYS A 71 0.26 -0.31 -7.47
N ILE A 72 0.30 -1.53 -8.01
CA ILE A 72 1.03 -1.83 -9.25
C ILE A 72 0.10 -2.02 -10.45
N LYS A 73 -1.19 -2.21 -10.23
CA LYS A 73 -2.23 -2.27 -11.26
C LYS A 73 -3.52 -1.65 -10.74
N GLY A 74 -4.16 -0.84 -11.57
CA GLY A 74 -5.38 -0.13 -11.21
C GLY A 74 -5.12 1.08 -10.34
N LYS A 75 -6.07 1.38 -9.48
CA LYS A 75 -6.05 2.54 -8.58
C LYS A 75 -6.65 2.17 -7.25
N VAL A 76 -5.92 2.46 -6.18
CA VAL A 76 -6.33 2.17 -4.80
C VAL A 76 -6.21 3.43 -3.96
N VAL A 77 -7.19 3.69 -3.11
CA VAL A 77 -7.06 4.65 -2.03
C VAL A 77 -6.85 3.90 -0.71
N PHE A 78 -5.85 4.33 0.04
CA PHE A 78 -5.53 3.83 1.37
C PHE A 78 -6.13 4.78 2.39
N ILE A 79 -7.01 4.28 3.25
CA ILE A 79 -7.63 5.02 4.35
C ILE A 79 -6.90 4.62 5.62
N ILE A 80 -6.23 5.58 6.26
CA ILE A 80 -5.40 5.31 7.43
C ILE A 80 -5.85 6.22 8.57
N LYS A 81 -6.14 5.62 9.72
CA LYS A 81 -6.52 6.38 10.91
C LYS A 81 -5.27 6.85 11.65
N GLU A 82 -5.14 8.16 11.82
CA GLU A 82 -4.07 8.78 12.61
C GLU A 82 -4.37 8.70 14.11
N ASN A 83 -3.35 8.91 14.95
CA ASN A 83 -3.51 8.99 16.40
C ASN A 83 -4.46 10.11 16.86
N SER A 84 -4.54 11.19 16.06
CA SER A 84 -5.47 12.31 16.29
C SER A 84 -6.94 11.93 16.10
N GLY A 85 -7.22 10.75 15.52
CA GLY A 85 -8.54 10.34 15.09
C GLY A 85 -8.90 10.78 13.67
N LYS A 86 -8.08 11.58 13.03
CA LYS A 86 -8.24 11.98 11.62
C LYS A 86 -7.93 10.81 10.69
N TYR A 87 -8.48 10.87 9.50
CA TYR A 87 -8.23 9.90 8.44
C TYR A 87 -7.39 10.52 7.33
N LEU A 88 -6.35 9.83 6.94
CA LEU A 88 -5.60 10.11 5.72
C LEU A 88 -6.18 9.29 4.57
N GLU A 89 -6.32 9.92 3.42
CA GLU A 89 -6.75 9.30 2.18
C GLU A 89 -5.60 9.44 1.17
N ILE A 90 -4.93 8.34 0.87
CA ILE A 90 -3.73 8.35 0.03
C ILE A 90 -3.97 7.46 -1.18
N GLU A 91 -3.86 8.06 -2.37
CA GLU A 91 -4.02 7.33 -3.63
C GLU A 91 -2.69 6.77 -4.12
N SER A 92 -2.71 5.54 -4.61
CA SER A 92 -1.63 4.92 -5.37
C SER A 92 -2.22 4.24 -6.61
N SER A 93 -1.57 4.34 -7.75
CA SER A 93 -2.07 3.80 -9.00
C SER A 93 -0.95 3.29 -9.90
N GLU A 94 -1.30 2.54 -10.95
CA GLU A 94 -0.36 2.07 -11.97
C GLU A 94 0.30 3.21 -12.76
N GLU A 95 -0.32 4.39 -12.77
CA GLU A 95 0.22 5.58 -13.42
C GLU A 95 1.10 6.41 -12.49
N ASN A 96 0.81 6.35 -11.19
CA ASN A 96 1.55 7.07 -10.15
C ASN A 96 1.77 6.15 -8.96
N HIS A 97 2.88 5.44 -8.96
CA HIS A 97 3.24 4.49 -7.89
C HIS A 97 3.67 5.25 -6.64
N VAL A 98 2.74 5.45 -5.73
CA VAL A 98 3.00 5.97 -4.39
C VAL A 98 3.09 4.79 -3.45
N MET A 99 4.23 4.66 -2.77
CA MET A 99 4.40 3.66 -1.72
C MET A 99 4.02 4.27 -0.38
N ILE A 100 3.17 3.58 0.36
CA ILE A 100 2.68 4.01 1.66
C ILE A 100 3.30 3.14 2.76
N GLU A 101 3.97 3.78 3.70
CA GLU A 101 4.50 3.13 4.89
C GLU A 101 3.43 3.14 5.98
N VAL A 102 2.99 1.94 6.39
CA VAL A 102 2.03 1.75 7.49
C VAL A 102 2.76 1.05 8.63
N PRO A 103 3.16 1.79 9.67
CA PRO A 103 3.83 1.21 10.83
C PRO A 103 2.91 0.28 11.61
N LYS A 104 3.50 -0.56 12.44
CA LYS A 104 2.75 -1.34 13.44
C LYS A 104 1.85 -0.41 14.29
N ASN A 105 0.74 -0.93 14.76
CA ASN A 105 -0.27 -0.22 15.54
C ASN A 105 -0.98 0.92 14.77
N ARG A 106 -0.91 0.89 13.44
CA ARG A 106 -1.72 1.74 12.56
C ARG A 106 -2.67 0.88 11.76
N SER A 107 -3.94 1.20 11.82
CA SER A 107 -4.95 0.53 10.98
C SER A 107 -5.03 1.17 9.61
N SER A 108 -5.34 0.35 8.61
CA SER A 108 -5.57 0.82 7.24
C SER A 108 -6.66 0.01 6.55
N ALA A 109 -7.39 0.68 5.66
CA ALA A 109 -8.31 0.06 4.72
C ALA A 109 -7.87 0.43 3.30
N HIS A 110 -8.10 -0.48 2.36
CA HIS A 110 -7.70 -0.31 0.96
C HIS A 110 -8.91 -0.47 0.06
N ILE A 111 -9.23 0.56 -0.72
CA ILE A 111 -10.41 0.62 -1.61
C ILE A 111 -9.95 0.61 -3.05
N ASN A 112 -10.50 -0.29 -3.87
CA ASN A 112 -10.29 -0.29 -5.30
C ASN A 112 -11.19 0.74 -5.98
N LEU A 113 -10.57 1.74 -6.63
CA LEU A 113 -11.26 2.78 -7.39
C LEU A 113 -11.36 2.47 -8.89
N SER A 114 -10.86 1.31 -9.32
CA SER A 114 -10.86 0.89 -10.73
C SER A 114 -12.08 0.05 -11.06
N ASN A 115 -12.36 -0.10 -12.36
CA ASN A 115 -13.39 -1.02 -12.87
C ASN A 115 -12.91 -2.46 -13.02
N GLU A 116 -11.61 -2.69 -12.82
CA GLU A 116 -10.93 -3.99 -12.87
C GLU A 116 -10.32 -4.29 -11.49
N PRO A 117 -9.93 -5.55 -11.20
CA PRO A 117 -9.20 -5.84 -9.99
C PRO A 117 -7.91 -5.03 -9.90
N SER A 118 -7.70 -4.34 -8.79
CA SER A 118 -6.44 -3.67 -8.50
C SER A 118 -5.47 -4.61 -7.82
N ILE A 119 -4.18 -4.42 -8.06
CA ILE A 119 -3.12 -5.23 -7.47
C ILE A 119 -2.20 -4.34 -6.65
N ILE A 120 -1.97 -4.75 -5.41
CA ILE A 120 -1.05 -4.12 -4.47
C ILE A 120 0.15 -5.05 -4.27
N LEU A 121 1.34 -4.51 -4.38
CA LEU A 121 2.57 -5.13 -3.92
C LEU A 121 2.84 -4.69 -2.48
N ALA A 122 3.07 -5.64 -1.59
CA ALA A 122 3.34 -5.39 -0.19
C ALA A 122 4.71 -5.93 0.21
N LEU A 123 5.47 -5.12 0.93
CA LEU A 123 6.75 -5.49 1.54
C LEU A 123 6.57 -5.35 3.05
N VAL A 124 6.80 -6.41 3.80
CA VAL A 124 6.46 -6.44 5.23
C VAL A 124 7.57 -7.07 6.07
N ASN A 125 7.61 -6.65 7.32
CA ASN A 125 8.48 -7.19 8.37
C ASN A 125 7.73 -7.13 9.71
N PRO A 126 7.64 -8.23 10.47
CA PRO A 126 8.09 -9.58 10.12
C PRO A 126 7.22 -10.25 9.05
N SER A 127 7.67 -11.39 8.55
CA SER A 127 6.86 -12.22 7.66
C SER A 127 5.63 -12.78 8.36
N TRP A 128 4.62 -13.16 7.60
CA TRP A 128 3.45 -13.82 8.15
C TRP A 128 3.82 -15.15 8.81
N ASN A 129 3.26 -15.38 9.98
CA ASN A 129 3.45 -16.62 10.74
C ASN A 129 2.06 -17.18 11.12
N PRO A 130 1.72 -18.40 10.69
CA PRO A 130 0.42 -19.00 10.97
C PRO A 130 0.18 -19.25 12.47
N ASP A 131 1.25 -19.40 13.24
CA ASP A 131 1.18 -19.68 14.69
C ASP A 131 1.07 -18.39 15.53
N LYS A 132 1.28 -17.23 14.93
CA LYS A 132 1.23 -15.93 15.60
C LYS A 132 0.30 -14.98 14.87
N ARG A 133 -0.93 -14.92 15.33
CA ARG A 133 -1.92 -14.01 14.76
C ARG A 133 -1.58 -12.56 15.12
N ASP A 134 -1.27 -11.77 14.10
CA ASP A 134 -0.92 -10.35 14.23
C ASP A 134 -2.07 -9.43 13.80
N GLU A 135 -2.86 -9.86 12.84
CA GLU A 135 -3.93 -9.06 12.24
C GLU A 135 -5.17 -9.04 13.13
N GLN A 136 -5.71 -7.84 13.33
CA GLN A 136 -6.96 -7.61 14.03
C GLN A 136 -7.92 -6.83 13.13
N ASN A 137 -9.18 -7.21 13.13
CA ASN A 137 -10.25 -6.43 12.52
C ASN A 137 -10.59 -5.24 13.43
N VAL A 138 -10.66 -4.06 12.84
CA VAL A 138 -11.13 -2.83 13.50
C VAL A 138 -12.22 -2.21 12.66
N THR A 139 -12.97 -1.25 13.23
CA THR A 139 -14.01 -0.52 12.51
C THR A 139 -13.69 0.97 12.45
N TYR A 140 -14.12 1.62 11.38
CA TYR A 140 -14.08 3.07 11.20
C TYR A 140 -15.51 3.61 11.21
N ASP A 141 -16.17 3.56 12.38
CA ASP A 141 -17.60 3.89 12.51
C ASP A 141 -17.87 5.39 12.26
N ASP A 142 -16.88 6.23 12.50
CA ASP A 142 -16.93 7.68 12.30
C ASP A 142 -16.40 8.14 10.92
N TYR A 143 -16.06 7.20 10.04
CA TYR A 143 -15.57 7.52 8.69
C TYR A 143 -16.71 7.54 7.68
N ASP A 144 -16.73 8.55 6.80
CA ASP A 144 -17.73 8.66 5.73
C ASP A 144 -17.39 7.76 4.54
N TRP A 145 -17.84 6.53 4.60
CA TRP A 145 -17.68 5.56 3.52
C TRP A 145 -18.48 5.90 2.26
N ASN A 146 -19.52 6.72 2.39
CA ASN A 146 -20.42 7.04 1.26
C ASN A 146 -19.76 7.92 0.20
N LYS A 147 -18.64 8.54 0.51
CA LYS A 147 -17.87 9.29 -0.48
C LYS A 147 -17.24 8.40 -1.56
N TRP A 148 -17.17 7.10 -1.32
CA TRP A 148 -16.64 6.10 -2.24
C TRP A 148 -17.76 5.20 -2.75
N ASN A 149 -17.69 4.81 -4.03
CA ASN A 149 -18.69 3.90 -4.62
C ASN A 149 -18.33 2.44 -4.29
N ILE A 150 -18.48 2.06 -3.02
CA ILE A 150 -18.18 0.72 -2.51
C ILE A 150 -19.45 -0.07 -2.23
N LYS A 151 -19.36 -1.41 -2.35
CA LYS A 151 -20.54 -2.31 -2.30
C LYS A 151 -20.97 -2.69 -0.88
N ASN A 152 -20.01 -2.83 0.06
CA ASN A 152 -20.21 -3.50 1.35
C ASN A 152 -19.61 -2.74 2.55
N LYS A 153 -19.98 -1.47 2.72
CA LYS A 153 -19.60 -0.69 3.93
C LYS A 153 -20.70 0.25 4.38
#